data_bbfc6f610b33f6cc001fabe4a4a35a85
#
_entry.id   bbfc6f610b33f6cc001fabe4a4a35a85
#
_cell.length_a   1.000
_cell.length_b   1.000
_cell.length_c   1.000
_cell.angle_alpha   90.00
_cell.angle_beta   90.00
_cell.angle_gamma   90.00
#
_symmetry.space_group_name_H-M   'P 1'
#
loop_
_entity.id
_entity.type
_entity.pdbx_description
1 polymer ?
#
loop_
_entity_poly.entity_id
_entity_poly.type
_entity_poly.pdbx_seq_one_letter_code
_entity_poly.pdbx_strand_id
1 'polypeptide(L)'
;MLRQSGLSVRAHGRRSLEFKLEHELGKKDRPWFRTRALFVFPSSLAMSEERLSRSRWYANLRAYLRLHPPAASLSELTEVKLYSDAEVAVAEGVVTKRRAAKKLRRLFRLHAQRLRDASRLAREQVIGELKESGSEAALASANTFVNALNAARRPLRDCAAQVPTDPDHKLGRLIRRCDEWLSLEVSAQLLQVMHAVQELGLVVPMACHDLLGSEERWRGERNYPSDRLNPQRDGSALLMRMSRLKKLMGTALHLDLSAEAPSSGVQDLAFAIAASVAMLWAVGMQIITWWFVGNPVSPDAAPETILTFTVVAVLAYALKDKIKEGLRGWFRARIPDWLFDRKQVGRDDEEEMATAQESTRFLNLNELSESDRAWFESSSPLGVPVDVISYQRTTVLHADRLREGQPDIAGLTEIVRFALRPWLTHMDNLRQPIWHREDSSEIVKSKALRMYPVVLLIELSRPKETLRFTYQLHVSQRGLEAVERI
;
A
#
# COMPACT_ATOMS: atom_id res chain seq x y z
N MET A 1 0.23 18.13 14.73
CA MET A 1 1.67 18.19 14.37
C MET A 1 2.24 17.00 13.58
N LEU A 2 1.42 16.10 13.00
CA LEU A 2 1.89 14.86 12.32
C LEU A 2 1.71 14.85 10.79
N ARG A 3 1.39 15.99 10.16
CA ARG A 3 1.18 16.08 8.69
C ARG A 3 2.41 16.41 7.84
N GLN A 4 3.56 16.72 8.44
CA GLN A 4 4.74 17.15 7.66
C GLN A 4 5.56 16.03 7.01
N SER A 5 5.44 14.78 7.42
CA SER A 5 6.26 13.69 6.87
C SER A 5 5.56 12.77 5.87
N GLY A 6 4.24 12.81 5.77
CA GLY A 6 3.46 11.94 4.87
C GLY A 6 3.58 10.43 5.15
N LEU A 7 4.30 10.03 6.22
CA LEU A 7 4.45 8.63 6.64
C LEU A 7 3.62 8.34 7.90
N SER A 8 2.84 7.27 7.87
CA SER A 8 2.18 6.69 9.03
C SER A 8 2.47 5.20 9.11
N VAL A 9 3.03 4.76 10.22
CA VAL A 9 3.28 3.35 10.54
C VAL A 9 2.36 2.94 11.70
N ARG A 10 1.56 1.89 11.48
CA ARG A 10 0.59 1.47 12.50
C ARG A 10 0.23 -0.01 12.40
N ALA A 11 -0.34 -0.53 13.47
CA ALA A 11 -0.99 -1.82 13.45
C ALA A 11 -2.28 -1.76 12.59
N HIS A 12 -2.45 -2.71 11.67
CA HIS A 12 -3.70 -2.94 10.97
C HIS A 12 -4.35 -4.23 11.48
N GLY A 13 -5.12 -4.11 12.56
CA GLY A 13 -5.45 -5.22 13.42
C GLY A 13 -4.19 -5.78 14.11
N ARG A 14 -4.31 -6.90 14.82
CA ARG A 14 -3.19 -7.47 15.57
C ARG A 14 -2.15 -8.20 14.71
N ARG A 15 -2.47 -8.56 13.47
CA ARG A 15 -1.66 -9.45 12.64
C ARG A 15 -1.10 -8.83 11.38
N SER A 16 -1.12 -7.51 11.28
CA SER A 16 -0.57 -6.80 10.13
C SER A 16 0.03 -5.47 10.54
N LEU A 17 1.18 -5.16 9.99
CA LEU A 17 1.81 -3.85 10.03
C LEU A 17 1.46 -3.09 8.75
N GLU A 18 1.05 -1.84 8.86
CA GLU A 18 0.68 -1.00 7.72
C GLU A 18 1.56 0.25 7.66
N PHE A 19 2.14 0.49 6.49
CA PHE A 19 2.75 1.77 6.13
C PHE A 19 1.79 2.51 5.22
N LYS A 20 1.58 3.77 5.50
CA LYS A 20 0.92 4.71 4.59
C LYS A 20 1.86 5.85 4.27
N LEU A 21 2.03 6.09 2.98
CA LEU A 21 2.87 7.13 2.43
C LEU A 21 2.00 8.03 1.56
N GLU A 22 1.92 9.30 1.91
CA GLU A 22 1.17 10.29 1.16
C GLU A 22 2.13 11.06 0.25
N HIS A 23 1.79 11.10 -1.03
CA HIS A 23 2.55 11.78 -2.06
C HIS A 23 1.66 12.80 -2.75
N GLU A 24 2.07 14.05 -2.74
CA GLU A 24 1.42 15.10 -3.51
C GLU A 24 1.87 15.04 -4.97
N LEU A 25 0.93 15.22 -5.89
CA LEU A 25 1.23 15.37 -7.31
C LEU A 25 1.80 16.74 -7.56
N GLY A 26 3.14 16.87 -7.53
CA GLY A 26 3.85 18.07 -7.92
C GLY A 26 3.73 18.37 -9.42
N LYS A 27 4.37 19.47 -9.87
CA LYS A 27 4.37 19.88 -11.29
C LYS A 27 5.18 18.99 -12.25
N LYS A 28 5.97 18.04 -11.72
CA LYS A 28 6.80 17.14 -12.54
C LYS A 28 5.94 16.05 -13.20
N ASP A 29 6.27 15.68 -14.42
CA ASP A 29 5.51 14.69 -15.20
C ASP A 29 5.71 13.26 -14.71
N ARG A 30 6.87 12.94 -14.14
CA ARG A 30 7.21 11.61 -13.60
C ARG A 30 7.90 11.69 -12.24
N PRO A 31 7.18 12.06 -11.18
CA PRO A 31 7.74 12.02 -9.83
C PRO A 31 8.00 10.57 -9.43
N TRP A 32 9.14 10.35 -8.75
CA TRP A 32 9.47 9.05 -8.16
C TRP A 32 9.61 9.17 -6.65
N PHE A 33 9.29 8.09 -5.97
CA PHE A 33 9.38 7.95 -4.52
C PHE A 33 10.02 6.60 -4.19
N ARG A 34 10.99 6.61 -3.29
CA ARG A 34 11.63 5.39 -2.83
C ARG A 34 11.42 5.25 -1.33
N THR A 35 10.92 4.11 -0.93
CA THR A 35 10.80 3.70 0.47
C THR A 35 11.75 2.54 0.69
N ARG A 36 12.67 2.68 1.64
CA ARG A 36 13.52 1.61 2.12
C ARG A 36 13.20 1.34 3.57
N ALA A 37 12.87 0.11 3.92
CA ALA A 37 12.54 -0.31 5.27
C ALA A 37 13.51 -1.42 5.69
N LEU A 38 14.28 -1.18 6.75
CA LEU A 38 15.13 -2.18 7.38
C LEU A 38 14.40 -2.72 8.60
N PHE A 39 14.03 -3.99 8.55
CA PHE A 39 13.47 -4.72 9.68
C PHE A 39 14.61 -5.44 10.39
N VAL A 40 14.85 -5.08 11.63
CA VAL A 40 15.88 -5.70 12.47
C VAL A 40 15.19 -6.57 13.51
N PHE A 41 15.33 -7.86 13.38
CA PHE A 41 14.70 -8.87 14.22
C PHE A 41 15.72 -9.46 15.19
N PRO A 42 15.35 -9.76 16.45
CA PRO A 42 16.14 -10.65 17.28
C PRO A 42 16.33 -11.99 16.56
N SER A 43 17.55 -12.55 16.55
CA SER A 43 17.86 -13.80 15.84
C SER A 43 17.04 -15.00 16.34
N SER A 44 16.50 -14.91 17.57
CA SER A 44 15.55 -15.90 18.12
C SER A 44 14.29 -16.06 17.28
N LEU A 45 13.91 -15.07 16.46
CA LEU A 45 12.79 -15.18 15.52
C LEU A 45 13.15 -15.89 14.22
N ALA A 46 14.43 -16.15 13.97
CA ALA A 46 14.98 -16.90 12.85
C ALA A 46 14.45 -16.41 11.48
N MET A 47 14.58 -15.10 11.24
CA MET A 47 14.09 -14.42 10.03
C MET A 47 15.13 -14.42 8.90
N SER A 48 15.86 -15.53 8.74
CA SER A 48 16.84 -15.73 7.66
C SER A 48 16.20 -16.17 6.35
N GLU A 49 16.92 -16.01 5.21
CA GLU A 49 16.44 -16.41 3.87
C GLU A 49 16.14 -17.92 3.77
N GLU A 50 16.87 -18.75 4.53
CA GLU A 50 16.64 -20.20 4.57
C GLU A 50 15.27 -20.57 5.11
N ARG A 51 14.75 -19.83 6.07
CA ARG A 51 13.45 -20.10 6.73
C ARG A 51 12.31 -19.27 6.15
N LEU A 52 12.59 -18.04 5.77
CA LEU A 52 11.64 -17.12 5.15
C LEU A 52 12.10 -16.77 3.73
N SER A 53 11.79 -17.62 2.75
CA SER A 53 12.15 -17.34 1.35
C SER A 53 11.53 -16.03 0.85
N ARG A 54 12.14 -15.41 -0.16
CA ARG A 54 11.62 -14.17 -0.81
C ARG A 54 10.18 -14.36 -1.29
N SER A 55 9.84 -15.53 -1.83
CA SER A 55 8.47 -15.83 -2.27
C SER A 55 7.47 -15.81 -1.11
N ARG A 56 7.82 -16.34 0.06
CA ARG A 56 6.99 -16.27 1.27
C ARG A 56 6.86 -14.85 1.80
N TRP A 57 7.93 -14.05 1.73
CA TRP A 57 7.89 -12.64 2.10
C TRP A 57 6.86 -11.90 1.26
N TYR A 58 6.94 -12.01 -0.09
CA TYR A 58 6.00 -11.35 -0.99
C TYR A 58 4.58 -11.90 -0.93
N ALA A 59 4.37 -13.17 -0.60
CA ALA A 59 3.04 -13.74 -0.37
C ALA A 59 2.33 -13.10 0.84
N ASN A 60 3.10 -12.60 1.81
CA ASN A 60 2.60 -11.91 3.01
C ASN A 60 2.60 -10.38 2.90
N LEU A 61 3.00 -9.84 1.74
CA LEU A 61 3.04 -8.41 1.46
C LEU A 61 1.94 -8.02 0.49
N ARG A 62 1.15 -7.02 0.87
CA ARG A 62 0.11 -6.41 0.02
C ARG A 62 0.36 -4.93 -0.12
N ALA A 63 0.41 -4.47 -1.36
CA ALA A 63 0.54 -3.05 -1.66
C ALA A 63 -0.72 -2.56 -2.39
N TYR A 64 -1.08 -1.31 -2.13
CA TYR A 64 -2.20 -0.61 -2.76
C TYR A 64 -1.76 0.79 -3.11
N LEU A 65 -2.23 1.29 -4.25
CA LEU A 65 -2.09 2.68 -4.65
C LEU A 65 -3.48 3.30 -4.65
N ARG A 66 -3.67 4.31 -3.81
CA ARG A 66 -4.94 5.01 -3.67
C ARG A 66 -4.77 6.47 -4.07
N LEU A 67 -5.57 6.90 -5.02
CA LEU A 67 -5.62 8.29 -5.45
C LEU A 67 -6.35 9.16 -4.42
N HIS A 68 -5.90 10.40 -4.27
CA HIS A 68 -6.54 11.40 -3.44
C HIS A 68 -7.19 12.46 -4.30
N PRO A 69 -8.52 12.61 -4.24
CA PRO A 69 -9.16 13.80 -4.75
C PRO A 69 -8.76 15.01 -3.88
N PRO A 70 -8.79 16.24 -4.41
CA PRO A 70 -8.60 17.42 -3.61
C PRO A 70 -9.63 17.45 -2.46
N ALA A 71 -9.19 17.96 -1.32
CA ALA A 71 -10.09 18.18 -0.21
C ALA A 71 -11.19 19.17 -0.66
N ALA A 72 -12.44 18.85 -0.34
CA ALA A 72 -13.58 19.71 -0.59
C ALA A 72 -14.31 19.98 0.71
N SER A 73 -14.81 21.18 0.89
CA SER A 73 -15.73 21.52 1.98
C SER A 73 -17.15 21.02 1.69
N LEU A 74 -18.00 20.92 2.70
CA LEU A 74 -19.41 20.55 2.48
C LEU A 74 -20.12 21.56 1.58
N SER A 75 -19.78 22.87 1.69
CA SER A 75 -20.35 23.92 0.85
C SER A 75 -19.99 23.76 -0.64
N GLU A 76 -18.73 23.44 -0.95
CA GLU A 76 -18.30 23.20 -2.32
C GLU A 76 -19.01 21.98 -2.96
N LEU A 77 -19.38 21.01 -2.14
CA LEU A 77 -20.11 19.83 -2.61
C LEU A 77 -21.59 20.08 -2.90
N THR A 78 -22.11 21.24 -2.54
CA THR A 78 -23.48 21.66 -2.88
C THR A 78 -23.59 22.28 -4.28
N GLU A 79 -22.46 22.62 -4.91
CA GLU A 79 -22.47 23.24 -6.23
C GLU A 79 -22.83 22.25 -7.34
N VAL A 80 -23.84 22.61 -8.12
CA VAL A 80 -24.42 21.79 -9.20
C VAL A 80 -23.42 21.45 -10.31
N LYS A 81 -22.33 22.23 -10.46
CA LYS A 81 -21.30 22.04 -11.49
C LYS A 81 -20.60 20.68 -11.45
N LEU A 82 -20.56 20.01 -10.29
CA LEU A 82 -19.99 18.67 -10.17
C LEU A 82 -20.75 17.59 -10.96
N TYR A 83 -22.01 17.87 -11.33
CA TYR A 83 -22.89 16.92 -12.01
C TYR A 83 -23.28 17.35 -13.43
N SER A 84 -22.86 18.54 -13.87
CA SER A 84 -23.19 19.03 -15.23
C SER A 84 -22.80 18.02 -16.32
N ASP A 85 -21.62 17.42 -16.20
CA ASP A 85 -21.15 16.36 -17.10
C ASP A 85 -21.99 15.09 -17.03
N ALA A 86 -22.53 14.76 -15.85
CA ALA A 86 -23.37 13.59 -15.64
C ALA A 86 -24.79 13.84 -16.17
N GLU A 87 -25.33 15.03 -15.97
CA GLU A 87 -26.64 15.45 -16.49
C GLU A 87 -26.64 15.51 -18.02
N VAL A 88 -25.61 16.10 -18.62
CA VAL A 88 -25.43 16.12 -20.08
C VAL A 88 -25.31 14.71 -20.64
N ALA A 89 -24.54 13.83 -19.99
CA ALA A 89 -24.37 12.45 -20.41
C ALA A 89 -25.66 11.63 -20.31
N VAL A 90 -26.53 11.95 -19.35
CA VAL A 90 -27.86 11.32 -19.20
C VAL A 90 -28.83 11.87 -20.25
N ALA A 91 -28.89 13.20 -20.43
CA ALA A 91 -29.78 13.87 -21.38
C ALA A 91 -29.47 13.48 -22.84
N GLU A 92 -28.21 13.26 -23.18
CA GLU A 92 -27.78 12.85 -24.53
C GLU A 92 -27.97 11.36 -24.83
N GLY A 93 -28.56 10.58 -23.92
CA GLY A 93 -28.70 9.13 -24.08
C GLY A 93 -27.35 8.38 -24.07
N VAL A 94 -26.30 9.03 -23.68
CA VAL A 94 -24.89 8.52 -23.65
C VAL A 94 -24.71 7.40 -22.63
N VAL A 95 -25.68 7.21 -21.74
CA VAL A 95 -25.72 6.11 -20.74
C VAL A 95 -25.62 4.73 -21.39
N THR A 96 -26.03 4.60 -22.65
CA THR A 96 -25.93 3.36 -23.43
C THR A 96 -24.48 3.08 -23.89
N LYS A 97 -23.61 4.10 -23.96
CA LYS A 97 -22.21 3.94 -24.36
C LYS A 97 -21.38 3.47 -23.15
N ARG A 98 -20.66 2.36 -23.30
CA ARG A 98 -19.86 1.71 -22.24
C ARG A 98 -18.91 2.69 -21.51
N ARG A 99 -18.24 3.60 -22.25
CA ARG A 99 -17.31 4.59 -21.67
C ARG A 99 -18.02 5.63 -20.79
N ALA A 100 -19.13 6.17 -21.25
CA ALA A 100 -19.90 7.17 -20.51
C ALA A 100 -20.53 6.60 -19.24
N ALA A 101 -21.11 5.40 -19.31
CA ALA A 101 -21.62 4.69 -18.13
C ALA A 101 -20.51 4.40 -17.11
N LYS A 102 -19.26 4.24 -17.54
CA LYS A 102 -18.12 4.05 -16.67
C LYS A 102 -17.71 5.35 -16.01
N LYS A 103 -17.60 6.45 -16.78
CA LYS A 103 -17.33 7.81 -16.26
C LYS A 103 -18.36 8.19 -15.19
N LEU A 104 -19.65 8.00 -15.46
CA LEU A 104 -20.72 8.22 -14.48
C LEU A 104 -20.55 7.38 -13.21
N ARG A 105 -20.33 6.08 -13.33
CA ARG A 105 -20.11 5.21 -12.17
C ARG A 105 -18.95 5.68 -11.30
N ARG A 106 -17.91 6.22 -11.93
CA ARG A 106 -16.77 6.76 -11.23
C ARG A 106 -17.12 8.07 -10.52
N LEU A 107 -17.79 9.00 -11.20
CA LEU A 107 -18.23 10.29 -10.64
C LEU A 107 -19.08 10.08 -9.38
N PHE A 108 -20.08 9.18 -9.43
CA PHE A 108 -20.89 8.86 -8.25
C PHE A 108 -20.05 8.35 -7.06
N ARG A 109 -19.12 7.44 -7.31
CA ARG A 109 -18.25 6.91 -6.26
C ARG A 109 -17.31 7.96 -5.71
N LEU A 110 -16.72 8.78 -6.59
CA LEU A 110 -15.80 9.85 -6.21
C LEU A 110 -16.51 10.90 -5.35
N HIS A 111 -17.71 11.34 -5.77
CA HIS A 111 -18.49 12.28 -4.99
C HIS A 111 -18.88 11.71 -3.63
N ALA A 112 -19.33 10.47 -3.57
CA ALA A 112 -19.63 9.79 -2.33
C ALA A 112 -18.41 9.74 -1.37
N GLN A 113 -17.21 9.54 -1.89
CA GLN A 113 -15.98 9.59 -1.07
C GLN A 113 -15.63 11.02 -0.63
N ARG A 114 -15.75 12.01 -1.52
CA ARG A 114 -15.54 13.43 -1.16
C ARG A 114 -16.49 13.87 -0.05
N LEU A 115 -17.77 13.53 -0.17
CA LEU A 115 -18.77 13.85 0.84
C LEU A 115 -18.42 13.24 2.20
N ARG A 116 -18.02 11.97 2.21
CA ARG A 116 -17.57 11.32 3.42
C ARG A 116 -16.38 12.03 4.07
N ASP A 117 -15.36 12.35 3.27
CA ASP A 117 -14.14 12.94 3.80
C ASP A 117 -14.40 14.39 4.28
N ALA A 118 -15.25 15.14 3.56
CA ALA A 118 -15.71 16.48 3.96
C ALA A 118 -16.57 16.46 5.23
N SER A 119 -17.55 15.55 5.30
CA SER A 119 -18.44 15.42 6.47
C SER A 119 -17.67 14.97 7.71
N ARG A 120 -16.68 14.10 7.55
CA ARG A 120 -15.82 13.69 8.64
C ARG A 120 -14.97 14.85 9.17
N LEU A 121 -14.35 15.63 8.26
CA LEU A 121 -13.55 16.78 8.65
C LEU A 121 -14.38 17.84 9.37
N ALA A 122 -15.55 18.17 8.83
CA ALA A 122 -16.48 19.14 9.44
C ALA A 122 -16.98 18.65 10.81
N ARG A 123 -17.30 17.35 10.96
CA ARG A 123 -17.65 16.78 12.26
C ARG A 123 -16.51 16.90 13.27
N GLU A 124 -15.26 16.58 12.87
CA GLU A 124 -14.09 16.68 13.76
C GLU A 124 -13.89 18.11 14.25
N GLN A 125 -14.12 19.11 13.37
CA GLN A 125 -14.11 20.53 13.76
C GLN A 125 -15.21 20.85 14.80
N VAL A 126 -16.46 20.49 14.51
CA VAL A 126 -17.59 20.75 15.43
C VAL A 126 -17.38 20.08 16.78
N ILE A 127 -16.91 18.84 16.81
CA ILE A 127 -16.60 18.15 18.09
C ILE A 127 -15.43 18.81 18.81
N GLY A 128 -14.44 19.34 18.09
CA GLY A 128 -13.36 20.14 18.69
C GLY A 128 -13.89 21.40 19.35
N GLU A 129 -14.69 22.20 18.64
CA GLU A 129 -15.32 23.44 19.13
C GLU A 129 -16.27 23.18 20.31
N LEU A 130 -17.04 22.07 20.29
CA LEU A 130 -17.88 21.64 21.40
C LEU A 130 -17.07 21.38 22.67
N LYS A 131 -15.90 20.74 22.54
CA LYS A 131 -15.04 20.44 23.71
C LYS A 131 -14.31 21.66 24.27
N GLU A 132 -13.96 22.62 23.41
CA GLU A 132 -13.21 23.82 23.80
C GLU A 132 -14.10 24.89 24.41
N SER A 133 -15.29 25.14 23.85
CA SER A 133 -16.14 26.26 24.24
C SER A 133 -17.39 25.88 25.04
N GLY A 134 -17.89 24.65 24.96
CA GLY A 134 -19.03 24.13 25.75
C GLY A 134 -20.32 25.02 25.76
N SER A 135 -20.44 25.95 24.82
CA SER A 135 -21.40 27.07 24.86
C SER A 135 -22.45 27.00 23.74
N GLU A 136 -23.39 27.94 23.76
CA GLU A 136 -24.38 28.14 22.69
C GLU A 136 -23.74 28.33 21.31
N ALA A 137 -22.53 28.90 21.21
CA ALA A 137 -21.79 29.05 20.00
C ALA A 137 -21.46 27.69 19.34
N ALA A 138 -21.12 26.69 20.15
CA ALA A 138 -20.83 25.34 19.69
C ALA A 138 -22.09 24.61 19.17
N LEU A 139 -23.27 24.90 19.77
CA LEU A 139 -24.56 24.42 19.25
C LEU A 139 -24.93 25.08 17.92
N ALA A 140 -24.56 26.37 17.74
CA ALA A 140 -24.71 27.03 16.41
C ALA A 140 -23.85 26.38 15.35
N SER A 141 -22.60 26.01 15.68
CA SER A 141 -21.71 25.23 14.77
C SER A 141 -22.29 23.86 14.44
N ALA A 142 -22.90 23.17 15.39
CA ALA A 142 -23.59 21.91 15.15
C ALA A 142 -24.78 22.09 14.19
N ASN A 143 -25.61 23.14 14.36
CA ASN A 143 -26.69 23.44 13.43
C ASN A 143 -26.19 23.78 12.02
N THR A 144 -25.12 24.57 11.92
CA THR A 144 -24.48 24.89 10.65
C THR A 144 -23.98 23.62 9.93
N PHE A 145 -23.36 22.71 10.67
CA PHE A 145 -22.94 21.40 10.14
C PHE A 145 -24.11 20.58 9.61
N VAL A 146 -25.21 20.50 10.36
CA VAL A 146 -26.44 19.76 9.95
C VAL A 146 -26.99 20.34 8.65
N ASN A 147 -27.10 21.65 8.55
CA ASN A 147 -27.60 22.33 7.36
C ASN A 147 -26.66 22.10 6.13
N ALA A 148 -25.36 22.21 6.32
CA ALA A 148 -24.38 21.95 5.29
C ALA A 148 -24.42 20.48 4.81
N LEU A 149 -24.54 19.54 5.75
CA LEU A 149 -24.65 18.11 5.45
C LEU A 149 -25.94 17.78 4.69
N ASN A 150 -27.05 18.39 5.11
CA ASN A 150 -28.34 18.27 4.44
C ASN A 150 -28.31 18.82 3.00
N ALA A 151 -27.63 19.95 2.79
CA ALA A 151 -27.46 20.52 1.47
C ALA A 151 -26.55 19.66 0.58
N ALA A 152 -25.40 19.21 1.11
CA ALA A 152 -24.39 18.45 0.36
C ALA A 152 -24.86 17.06 -0.12
N ARG A 153 -25.88 16.46 0.48
CA ARG A 153 -26.45 15.18 0.05
C ARG A 153 -27.37 15.29 -1.17
N ARG A 154 -28.03 16.47 -1.36
CA ARG A 154 -29.07 16.67 -2.38
C ARG A 154 -28.56 16.43 -3.80
N PRO A 155 -27.45 17.01 -4.25
CA PRO A 155 -27.00 16.89 -5.64
C PRO A 155 -26.86 15.43 -6.10
N LEU A 156 -26.35 14.53 -5.26
CA LEU A 156 -26.25 13.11 -5.60
C LEU A 156 -27.62 12.47 -5.78
N ARG A 157 -28.60 12.85 -4.94
CA ARG A 157 -29.97 12.33 -5.01
C ARG A 157 -30.73 12.89 -6.21
N ASP A 158 -30.57 14.16 -6.49
CA ASP A 158 -31.21 14.83 -7.65
C ASP A 158 -30.71 14.23 -8.96
N CYS A 159 -29.38 14.02 -9.07
CA CYS A 159 -28.78 13.32 -10.20
C CYS A 159 -29.25 11.85 -10.27
N ALA A 160 -29.36 11.16 -9.13
CA ALA A 160 -29.85 9.78 -9.08
C ALA A 160 -31.33 9.65 -9.54
N ALA A 161 -32.15 10.68 -9.27
CA ALA A 161 -33.54 10.71 -9.71
C ALA A 161 -33.71 10.85 -11.22
N GLN A 162 -32.72 11.46 -11.90
CA GLN A 162 -32.73 11.66 -13.36
C GLN A 162 -32.27 10.43 -14.15
N VAL A 163 -31.52 9.51 -13.51
CA VAL A 163 -31.02 8.31 -14.17
C VAL A 163 -32.11 7.23 -14.18
N PRO A 164 -32.43 6.63 -15.36
CA PRO A 164 -33.42 5.55 -15.44
C PRO A 164 -33.05 4.41 -14.48
N THR A 165 -33.92 4.14 -13.55
CA THR A 165 -33.74 3.18 -12.46
C THR A 165 -34.21 1.78 -12.80
N ASP A 166 -33.82 1.24 -13.95
CA ASP A 166 -33.95 -0.20 -14.12
C ASP A 166 -33.09 -0.91 -13.03
N PRO A 167 -33.73 -1.61 -12.07
CA PRO A 167 -33.01 -2.28 -10.98
C PRO A 167 -32.04 -3.35 -11.49
N ASP A 168 -32.19 -3.81 -12.71
CA ASP A 168 -31.33 -4.79 -13.35
C ASP A 168 -30.16 -4.15 -14.10
N HIS A 169 -30.22 -2.85 -14.36
CA HIS A 169 -29.08 -2.14 -14.97
C HIS A 169 -27.94 -1.91 -13.99
N LYS A 170 -26.71 -2.15 -14.44
CA LYS A 170 -25.48 -2.03 -13.59
C LYS A 170 -25.32 -0.64 -12.97
N LEU A 171 -25.70 0.42 -13.69
CA LEU A 171 -25.63 1.80 -13.20
C LEU A 171 -26.70 2.06 -12.13
N GLY A 172 -27.95 1.65 -12.35
CA GLY A 172 -29.04 1.79 -11.39
C GLY A 172 -28.71 1.10 -10.05
N ARG A 173 -28.20 -0.13 -10.11
CA ARG A 173 -27.73 -0.83 -8.89
C ARG A 173 -26.59 -0.11 -8.17
N LEU A 174 -25.68 0.52 -8.91
CA LEU A 174 -24.60 1.29 -8.31
C LEU A 174 -25.13 2.54 -7.62
N ILE A 175 -25.95 3.33 -8.30
CA ILE A 175 -26.56 4.56 -7.76
C ILE A 175 -27.32 4.26 -6.47
N ARG A 176 -28.16 3.22 -6.50
CA ARG A 176 -28.88 2.77 -5.31
C ARG A 176 -27.98 2.40 -4.14
N ARG A 177 -26.81 1.76 -4.41
CA ARG A 177 -25.81 1.46 -3.38
C ARG A 177 -25.05 2.70 -2.90
N CYS A 178 -24.82 3.67 -3.80
CA CYS A 178 -24.21 4.94 -3.43
C CYS A 178 -25.14 5.73 -2.49
N ASP A 179 -26.42 5.79 -2.79
CA ASP A 179 -27.41 6.50 -1.98
C ASP A 179 -27.64 5.81 -0.62
N GLU A 180 -27.74 4.47 -0.58
CA GLU A 180 -27.78 3.72 0.67
C GLU A 180 -26.53 4.02 1.55
N TRP A 181 -25.35 3.98 0.94
CA TRP A 181 -24.11 4.25 1.66
C TRP A 181 -24.05 5.71 2.15
N LEU A 182 -24.47 6.66 1.31
CA LEU A 182 -24.58 8.07 1.67
C LEU A 182 -25.49 8.28 2.89
N SER A 183 -26.68 7.69 2.86
CA SER A 183 -27.65 7.77 3.96
C SER A 183 -27.07 7.21 5.28
N LEU A 184 -26.38 6.08 5.22
CA LEU A 184 -25.71 5.50 6.39
C LEU A 184 -24.56 6.39 6.90
N GLU A 185 -23.78 6.99 6.01
CA GLU A 185 -22.69 7.88 6.39
C GLU A 185 -23.21 9.17 7.03
N VAL A 186 -24.23 9.80 6.45
CA VAL A 186 -24.90 10.97 7.02
C VAL A 186 -25.41 10.66 8.44
N SER A 187 -26.15 9.56 8.60
CA SER A 187 -26.62 9.11 9.92
C SER A 187 -25.48 8.89 10.91
N ALA A 188 -24.37 8.25 10.47
CA ALA A 188 -23.24 7.99 11.34
C ALA A 188 -22.50 9.26 11.79
N GLN A 189 -22.37 10.28 10.93
CA GLN A 189 -21.78 11.56 11.28
C GLN A 189 -22.67 12.34 12.26
N LEU A 190 -23.97 12.35 12.01
CA LEU A 190 -24.95 13.00 12.90
C LEU A 190 -24.95 12.38 14.30
N LEU A 191 -25.03 11.05 14.39
CA LEU A 191 -25.03 10.35 15.69
C LEU A 191 -23.78 10.63 16.51
N GLN A 192 -22.61 10.81 15.88
CA GLN A 192 -21.39 11.15 16.59
C GLN A 192 -21.41 12.60 17.13
N VAL A 193 -21.97 13.55 16.37
CA VAL A 193 -22.17 14.93 16.88
C VAL A 193 -23.19 14.94 18.00
N MET A 194 -24.33 14.27 17.84
CA MET A 194 -25.36 14.16 18.87
C MET A 194 -24.81 13.56 20.16
N HIS A 195 -24.01 12.51 20.05
CA HIS A 195 -23.35 11.89 21.22
C HIS A 195 -22.39 12.87 21.92
N ALA A 196 -21.55 13.59 21.17
CA ALA A 196 -20.65 14.58 21.75
C ALA A 196 -21.39 15.71 22.47
N VAL A 197 -22.54 16.17 21.92
CA VAL A 197 -23.41 17.15 22.58
C VAL A 197 -23.99 16.59 23.89
N GLN A 198 -24.45 15.33 23.88
CA GLN A 198 -24.99 14.67 25.07
C GLN A 198 -23.94 14.45 26.18
N GLU A 199 -22.70 14.08 25.81
CA GLU A 199 -21.57 13.92 26.74
C GLU A 199 -21.26 15.22 27.52
N LEU A 200 -21.54 16.36 26.89
CA LEU A 200 -21.39 17.68 27.52
C LEU A 200 -22.62 18.13 28.33
N GLY A 201 -23.64 17.30 28.44
CA GLY A 201 -24.89 17.64 29.14
C GLY A 201 -25.76 18.68 28.41
N LEU A 202 -25.48 18.95 27.13
CA LEU A 202 -26.22 19.90 26.32
C LEU A 202 -27.40 19.26 25.61
N VAL A 203 -28.41 20.07 25.29
CA VAL A 203 -29.59 19.61 24.53
C VAL A 203 -29.21 19.47 23.07
N VAL A 204 -29.48 18.29 22.48
CA VAL A 204 -29.22 18.02 21.05
C VAL A 204 -30.14 18.90 20.20
N PRO A 205 -29.61 19.63 19.22
CA PRO A 205 -30.42 20.43 18.29
C PRO A 205 -31.50 19.63 17.59
N MET A 206 -32.71 20.15 17.50
CA MET A 206 -33.84 19.49 16.82
C MET A 206 -33.54 19.17 15.37
N ALA A 207 -32.79 20.03 14.69
CA ALA A 207 -32.33 19.80 13.32
C ALA A 207 -31.53 18.48 13.14
N CYS A 208 -30.80 18.03 14.15
CA CYS A 208 -30.13 16.73 14.12
C CYS A 208 -31.12 15.58 14.10
N HIS A 209 -32.14 15.64 14.95
CA HIS A 209 -33.23 14.64 15.01
C HIS A 209 -34.04 14.61 13.72
N ASP A 210 -34.39 15.78 13.18
CA ASP A 210 -35.14 15.91 11.92
C ASP A 210 -34.39 15.31 10.74
N LEU A 211 -33.09 15.63 10.61
CA LEU A 211 -32.27 15.09 9.54
C LEU A 211 -32.07 13.57 9.70
N LEU A 212 -31.82 13.08 10.92
CA LEU A 212 -31.68 11.64 11.19
C LEU A 212 -32.96 10.88 10.86
N GLY A 213 -34.11 11.36 11.35
CA GLY A 213 -35.41 10.76 11.06
C GLY A 213 -35.78 10.81 9.57
N SER A 214 -35.34 11.87 8.84
CA SER A 214 -35.50 11.93 7.39
C SER A 214 -34.69 10.86 6.66
N GLU A 215 -33.46 10.57 7.15
CA GLU A 215 -32.61 9.51 6.56
C GLU A 215 -33.14 8.11 6.84
N GLU A 216 -33.70 7.88 8.01
CA GLU A 216 -34.34 6.61 8.37
C GLU A 216 -35.57 6.35 7.51
N ARG A 217 -36.47 7.32 7.39
CA ARG A 217 -37.63 7.21 6.47
C ARG A 217 -37.20 6.99 5.03
N TRP A 218 -36.18 7.73 4.56
CA TRP A 218 -35.63 7.57 3.21
C TRP A 218 -35.15 6.15 2.93
N ARG A 219 -34.45 5.51 3.88
CA ARG A 219 -34.02 4.12 3.76
C ARG A 219 -35.19 3.14 3.74
N GLY A 220 -36.20 3.35 4.58
CA GLY A 220 -37.41 2.53 4.65
C GLY A 220 -38.21 2.59 3.36
N GLU A 221 -38.52 3.80 2.86
CA GLU A 221 -39.28 4.01 1.61
C GLU A 221 -38.62 3.35 0.39
N ARG A 222 -37.26 3.30 0.37
CA ARG A 222 -36.49 2.68 -0.70
C ARG A 222 -36.19 1.21 -0.49
N ASN A 223 -36.65 0.64 0.62
CA ASN A 223 -36.38 -0.75 0.98
C ASN A 223 -34.88 -1.11 0.91
N TYR A 224 -34.02 -0.27 1.48
CA TYR A 224 -32.60 -0.57 1.52
C TYR A 224 -32.31 -1.75 2.47
N PRO A 225 -31.39 -2.66 2.10
CA PRO A 225 -31.07 -3.81 2.96
C PRO A 225 -30.61 -3.41 4.37
N SER A 226 -29.98 -2.24 4.53
CA SER A 226 -29.54 -1.71 5.83
C SER A 226 -30.70 -1.33 6.75
N ASP A 227 -31.85 -0.95 6.22
CA ASP A 227 -33.04 -0.59 6.99
C ASP A 227 -33.61 -1.76 7.79
N ARG A 228 -33.47 -2.98 7.25
CA ARG A 228 -33.95 -4.22 7.88
C ARG A 228 -33.06 -4.75 9.00
N LEU A 229 -31.88 -4.13 9.20
CA LEU A 229 -30.88 -4.59 10.17
C LEU A 229 -30.94 -3.76 11.44
N ASN A 230 -31.32 -4.37 12.55
CA ASN A 230 -31.29 -3.74 13.86
C ASN A 230 -29.85 -3.68 14.39
N PRO A 231 -29.31 -2.48 14.72
CA PRO A 231 -27.94 -2.34 15.19
C PRO A 231 -27.59 -3.17 16.44
N GLN A 232 -28.56 -3.35 17.34
CA GLN A 232 -28.34 -4.11 18.58
C GLN A 232 -28.35 -5.63 18.34
N ARG A 233 -29.29 -6.14 17.49
CA ARG A 233 -29.44 -7.55 17.22
C ARG A 233 -28.55 -8.01 16.05
N ASP A 234 -28.48 -7.21 14.98
CA ASP A 234 -27.87 -7.59 13.70
C ASP A 234 -26.59 -6.78 13.42
N GLY A 235 -25.91 -6.26 14.47
CA GLY A 235 -24.77 -5.34 14.34
C GLY A 235 -23.62 -5.86 13.47
N SER A 236 -23.32 -7.16 13.51
CA SER A 236 -22.29 -7.77 12.64
C SER A 236 -22.70 -7.76 11.16
N ALA A 237 -23.97 -7.99 10.84
CA ALA A 237 -24.51 -7.95 9.48
C ALA A 237 -24.51 -6.51 8.94
N LEU A 238 -24.90 -5.55 9.78
CA LEU A 238 -24.85 -4.12 9.46
C LEU A 238 -23.42 -3.66 9.17
N LEU A 239 -22.45 -4.00 10.03
CA LEU A 239 -21.03 -3.70 9.80
C LEU A 239 -20.49 -4.34 8.51
N MET A 240 -20.89 -5.57 8.21
CA MET A 240 -20.53 -6.23 6.97
C MET A 240 -21.13 -5.50 5.76
N ARG A 241 -22.40 -5.06 5.85
CA ARG A 241 -23.05 -4.27 4.78
C ARG A 241 -22.32 -2.95 4.56
N MET A 242 -22.08 -2.19 5.62
CA MET A 242 -21.33 -0.93 5.56
C MET A 242 -19.94 -1.13 4.97
N SER A 243 -19.22 -2.17 5.37
CA SER A 243 -17.88 -2.49 4.86
C SER A 243 -17.91 -2.80 3.36
N ARG A 244 -18.92 -3.53 2.88
CA ARG A 244 -19.10 -3.82 1.44
C ARG A 244 -19.38 -2.55 0.64
N LEU A 245 -20.28 -1.69 1.14
CA LEU A 245 -20.60 -0.41 0.50
C LEU A 245 -19.38 0.50 0.47
N LYS A 246 -18.67 0.65 1.60
CA LYS A 246 -17.42 1.41 1.68
C LYS A 246 -16.36 0.91 0.68
N LYS A 247 -16.20 -0.41 0.58
CA LYS A 247 -15.25 -1.01 -0.38
C LYS A 247 -15.67 -0.68 -1.82
N LEU A 248 -16.95 -0.76 -2.13
CA LEU A 248 -17.48 -0.44 -3.46
C LEU A 248 -17.23 1.04 -3.82
N MET A 249 -17.46 1.97 -2.87
CA MET A 249 -17.18 3.39 -3.10
C MET A 249 -15.67 3.64 -3.27
N GLY A 250 -14.86 2.97 -2.45
CA GLY A 250 -13.40 3.10 -2.47
C GLY A 250 -12.73 2.63 -3.76
N THR A 251 -13.35 1.74 -4.53
CA THR A 251 -12.73 1.22 -5.77
C THR A 251 -12.47 2.29 -6.82
N ALA A 252 -13.18 3.43 -6.81
CA ALA A 252 -12.92 4.53 -7.73
C ALA A 252 -11.58 5.23 -7.51
N LEU A 253 -11.02 5.08 -6.32
CA LEU A 253 -9.76 5.71 -5.90
C LEU A 253 -8.58 4.74 -5.93
N HIS A 254 -8.80 3.44 -6.07
CA HIS A 254 -7.74 2.46 -6.12
C HIS A 254 -7.33 2.17 -7.57
N LEU A 255 -6.03 2.22 -7.82
CA LEU A 255 -5.47 1.70 -9.07
C LEU A 255 -5.45 0.18 -9.01
N ASP A 256 -5.80 -0.46 -10.12
CA ASP A 256 -5.69 -1.90 -10.26
C ASP A 256 -4.22 -2.27 -10.41
N LEU A 257 -3.66 -2.93 -9.39
CA LEU A 257 -2.27 -3.36 -9.36
C LEU A 257 -2.14 -4.76 -9.96
N SER A 258 -1.49 -4.86 -11.09
CA SER A 258 -1.03 -6.13 -11.66
C SER A 258 0.43 -6.36 -11.30
N ALA A 259 0.75 -7.52 -10.74
CA ALA A 259 2.13 -7.92 -10.50
C ALA A 259 2.69 -8.58 -11.77
N GLU A 260 3.78 -8.05 -12.27
CA GLU A 260 4.54 -8.62 -13.38
C GLU A 260 5.81 -9.25 -12.80
N ALA A 261 6.13 -10.46 -13.21
CA ALA A 261 7.42 -11.06 -12.90
C ALA A 261 8.54 -10.20 -13.54
N PRO A 262 9.74 -10.14 -12.94
CA PRO A 262 10.89 -9.51 -13.59
C PRO A 262 11.05 -10.12 -14.97
N SER A 263 11.28 -9.30 -15.97
CA SER A 263 11.49 -9.79 -17.34
C SER A 263 12.68 -10.76 -17.31
N SER A 264 12.48 -11.99 -17.77
CA SER A 264 13.56 -12.96 -17.98
C SER A 264 14.67 -12.42 -18.91
N GLY A 265 14.32 -11.40 -19.71
CA GLY A 265 15.21 -10.82 -20.71
C GLY A 265 16.55 -10.30 -20.19
N VAL A 266 16.62 -9.79 -18.95
CA VAL A 266 17.91 -9.36 -18.38
C VAL A 266 18.76 -10.57 -17.98
N GLN A 267 18.15 -11.63 -17.48
CA GLN A 267 18.84 -12.88 -17.18
C GLN A 267 19.29 -13.55 -18.48
N ASP A 268 18.43 -13.57 -19.49
CA ASP A 268 18.73 -14.14 -20.80
C ASP A 268 19.85 -13.36 -21.48
N LEU A 269 19.85 -12.03 -21.41
CA LEU A 269 20.93 -11.17 -21.90
C LEU A 269 22.25 -11.45 -21.17
N ALA A 270 22.23 -11.55 -19.86
CA ALA A 270 23.43 -11.87 -19.07
C ALA A 270 23.98 -13.26 -19.42
N PHE A 271 23.10 -14.24 -19.63
CA PHE A 271 23.50 -15.58 -20.05
C PHE A 271 24.02 -15.60 -21.49
N ALA A 272 23.47 -14.77 -22.40
CA ALA A 272 23.99 -14.56 -23.72
C ALA A 272 25.40 -13.93 -23.69
N ILE A 273 25.60 -12.90 -22.83
CA ILE A 273 26.94 -12.31 -22.63
C ILE A 273 27.93 -13.35 -22.10
N ALA A 274 27.54 -14.15 -21.11
CA ALA A 274 28.42 -15.22 -20.59
C ALA A 274 28.81 -16.24 -21.69
N ALA A 275 27.85 -16.58 -22.55
CA ALA A 275 28.09 -17.48 -23.67
C ALA A 275 29.02 -16.84 -24.72
N SER A 276 28.83 -15.56 -25.04
CA SER A 276 29.66 -14.80 -25.97
C SER A 276 31.12 -14.67 -25.49
N VAL A 277 31.31 -14.33 -24.21
CA VAL A 277 32.66 -14.25 -23.61
C VAL A 277 33.38 -15.61 -23.66
N ALA A 278 32.68 -16.70 -23.33
CA ALA A 278 33.23 -18.04 -23.39
C ALA A 278 33.59 -18.43 -24.82
N MET A 279 32.79 -18.01 -25.84
CA MET A 279 33.07 -18.28 -27.26
C MET A 279 34.26 -17.46 -27.75
N LEU A 280 34.35 -16.18 -27.40
CA LEU A 280 35.51 -15.32 -27.70
C LEU A 280 36.80 -15.90 -27.15
N TRP A 281 36.74 -16.43 -25.92
CA TRP A 281 37.89 -17.14 -25.32
C TRP A 281 38.31 -18.34 -26.19
N ALA A 282 37.38 -19.21 -26.58
CA ALA A 282 37.68 -20.41 -27.36
C ALA A 282 38.30 -20.07 -28.74
N VAL A 283 37.71 -19.07 -29.44
CA VAL A 283 38.21 -18.58 -30.72
C VAL A 283 39.58 -17.92 -30.57
N GLY A 284 39.75 -17.11 -29.52
CA GLY A 284 41.05 -16.49 -29.22
C GLY A 284 42.17 -17.52 -29.02
N MET A 285 41.89 -18.58 -28.27
CA MET A 285 42.85 -19.67 -28.07
C MET A 285 43.18 -20.40 -29.41
N GLN A 286 42.20 -20.59 -30.31
CA GLN A 286 42.47 -21.16 -31.63
C GLN A 286 43.34 -20.26 -32.49
N ILE A 287 43.09 -18.94 -32.48
CA ILE A 287 43.91 -17.96 -33.21
C ILE A 287 45.35 -17.94 -32.68
N ILE A 288 45.51 -17.93 -31.35
CA ILE A 288 46.81 -17.96 -30.70
C ILE A 288 47.56 -19.23 -31.06
N THR A 289 46.89 -20.40 -31.03
CA THR A 289 47.50 -21.69 -31.41
C THR A 289 47.93 -21.70 -32.88
N TRP A 290 47.06 -21.16 -33.75
CA TRP A 290 47.40 -21.03 -35.17
C TRP A 290 48.64 -20.16 -35.40
N TRP A 291 48.78 -19.08 -34.64
CA TRP A 291 49.94 -18.18 -34.79
C TRP A 291 51.24 -18.76 -34.23
N PHE A 292 51.22 -19.51 -33.13
CA PHE A 292 52.41 -20.07 -32.48
C PHE A 292 52.78 -21.47 -32.96
N VAL A 293 51.83 -22.29 -33.34
CA VAL A 293 52.04 -23.71 -33.73
C VAL A 293 52.02 -23.91 -35.23
N GLY A 294 51.39 -23.00 -35.97
CA GLY A 294 51.28 -23.08 -37.42
C GLY A 294 49.89 -23.51 -37.90
N ASN A 295 49.68 -23.51 -39.22
CA ASN A 295 48.40 -23.82 -39.85
C ASN A 295 48.18 -25.34 -39.95
N PRO A 296 47.22 -25.93 -39.18
CA PRO A 296 46.98 -27.37 -39.20
C PRO A 296 46.31 -27.86 -40.49
N VAL A 297 45.82 -26.93 -41.33
CA VAL A 297 45.13 -27.25 -42.60
C VAL A 297 46.07 -27.15 -43.84
N SER A 298 47.34 -26.77 -43.61
CA SER A 298 48.28 -26.73 -44.76
C SER A 298 48.58 -28.14 -45.26
N PRO A 299 48.76 -28.34 -46.58
CA PRO A 299 49.07 -29.64 -47.11
C PRO A 299 50.38 -30.25 -46.57
N ASP A 300 51.30 -29.40 -46.10
CA ASP A 300 52.62 -29.79 -45.58
C ASP A 300 52.66 -29.74 -44.04
N ALA A 301 51.47 -29.74 -43.38
CA ALA A 301 51.41 -29.66 -41.90
C ALA A 301 52.04 -30.93 -41.28
N ALA A 302 53.03 -30.73 -40.42
CA ALA A 302 53.62 -31.80 -39.62
C ALA A 302 52.57 -32.47 -38.68
N PRO A 303 52.63 -33.80 -38.51
CA PRO A 303 51.68 -34.52 -37.66
C PRO A 303 51.64 -33.96 -36.23
N GLU A 304 52.75 -33.44 -35.72
CA GLU A 304 52.88 -32.80 -34.40
C GLU A 304 52.06 -31.49 -34.30
N THR A 305 52.01 -30.72 -35.40
CA THR A 305 51.21 -29.49 -35.51
C THR A 305 49.70 -29.80 -35.41
N ILE A 306 49.25 -30.83 -36.11
CA ILE A 306 47.85 -31.29 -36.12
C ILE A 306 47.48 -31.81 -34.72
N LEU A 307 48.34 -32.62 -34.10
CA LEU A 307 48.11 -33.16 -32.76
C LEU A 307 48.04 -32.06 -31.73
N THR A 308 49.01 -31.14 -31.71
CA THR A 308 49.04 -30.01 -30.76
C THR A 308 47.82 -29.11 -30.91
N PHE A 309 47.45 -28.77 -32.14
CA PHE A 309 46.26 -27.97 -32.42
C PHE A 309 44.99 -28.67 -31.89
N THR A 310 44.87 -29.99 -32.14
CA THR A 310 43.71 -30.77 -31.68
C THR A 310 43.63 -30.83 -30.15
N VAL A 311 44.73 -31.07 -29.44
CA VAL A 311 44.77 -31.09 -27.98
C VAL A 311 44.40 -29.74 -27.42
N VAL A 312 44.98 -28.64 -27.95
CA VAL A 312 44.63 -27.28 -27.48
C VAL A 312 43.18 -26.94 -27.79
N ALA A 313 42.65 -27.34 -28.94
CA ALA A 313 41.24 -27.12 -29.29
C ALA A 313 40.29 -27.84 -28.32
N VAL A 314 40.59 -29.08 -27.97
CA VAL A 314 39.81 -29.86 -26.98
C VAL A 314 39.86 -29.22 -25.62
N LEU A 315 41.04 -28.81 -25.14
CA LEU A 315 41.20 -28.14 -23.86
C LEU A 315 40.50 -26.78 -23.85
N ALA A 316 40.63 -25.97 -24.88
CA ALA A 316 39.95 -24.70 -25.04
C ALA A 316 38.42 -24.85 -25.01
N TYR A 317 37.91 -25.91 -25.65
CA TYR A 317 36.49 -26.25 -25.68
C TYR A 317 35.98 -26.64 -24.26
N ALA A 318 36.70 -27.52 -23.56
CA ALA A 318 36.37 -27.92 -22.20
C ALA A 318 36.41 -26.73 -21.24
N LEU A 319 37.40 -25.85 -21.37
CA LEU A 319 37.53 -24.66 -20.52
C LEU A 319 36.45 -23.61 -20.83
N LYS A 320 36.02 -23.48 -22.09
CA LYS A 320 34.91 -22.64 -22.52
C LYS A 320 33.64 -22.93 -21.72
N ASP A 321 33.31 -24.21 -21.52
CA ASP A 321 32.11 -24.59 -20.78
C ASP A 321 32.23 -24.24 -19.27
N LYS A 322 33.42 -24.41 -18.70
CA LYS A 322 33.70 -23.96 -17.31
C LYS A 322 33.61 -22.45 -17.13
N ILE A 323 34.13 -21.68 -18.09
CA ILE A 323 34.05 -20.22 -18.11
C ILE A 323 32.58 -19.78 -18.20
N LYS A 324 31.81 -20.38 -19.12
CA LYS A 324 30.37 -20.11 -19.28
C LYS A 324 29.58 -20.41 -18.02
N GLU A 325 29.81 -21.56 -17.38
CA GLU A 325 29.15 -21.92 -16.11
C GLU A 325 29.56 -21.00 -14.96
N GLY A 326 30.84 -20.69 -14.84
CA GLY A 326 31.36 -19.75 -13.84
C GLY A 326 30.75 -18.36 -13.97
N LEU A 327 30.71 -17.81 -15.20
CA LEU A 327 30.08 -16.53 -15.46
C LEU A 327 28.56 -16.56 -15.22
N ARG A 328 27.87 -17.63 -15.61
CA ARG A 328 26.44 -17.79 -15.31
C ARG A 328 26.20 -17.88 -13.81
N GLY A 329 27.04 -18.60 -13.07
CA GLY A 329 27.00 -18.65 -11.59
C GLY A 329 27.19 -17.27 -10.97
N TRP A 330 28.22 -16.54 -11.46
CA TRP A 330 28.51 -15.18 -11.01
C TRP A 330 27.34 -14.23 -11.32
N PHE A 331 26.77 -14.26 -12.52
CA PHE A 331 25.59 -13.47 -12.87
C PHE A 331 24.38 -13.85 -12.02
N ARG A 332 24.13 -15.14 -11.78
CA ARG A 332 23.03 -15.57 -10.89
C ARG A 332 23.17 -15.04 -9.48
N ALA A 333 24.39 -14.94 -8.96
CA ALA A 333 24.65 -14.40 -7.63
C ALA A 333 24.48 -12.88 -7.57
N ARG A 334 24.85 -12.15 -8.66
CA ARG A 334 24.90 -10.67 -8.69
C ARG A 334 23.67 -10.02 -9.31
N ILE A 335 23.00 -10.65 -10.28
CA ILE A 335 21.82 -10.10 -10.94
C ILE A 335 20.68 -9.80 -9.96
N PRO A 336 20.35 -10.63 -8.93
CA PRO A 336 19.35 -10.30 -7.94
C PRO A 336 19.65 -9.00 -7.19
N ASP A 337 20.91 -8.59 -7.10
CA ASP A 337 21.30 -7.35 -6.46
C ASP A 337 21.05 -6.10 -7.30
N TRP A 338 20.95 -6.27 -8.62
CA TRP A 338 20.72 -5.19 -9.59
C TRP A 338 19.31 -5.12 -10.10
N LEU A 339 18.52 -6.17 -9.92
CA LEU A 339 17.13 -6.26 -10.35
C LEU A 339 16.16 -6.14 -9.17
N PHE A 340 14.97 -5.68 -9.52
CA PHE A 340 13.83 -5.77 -8.61
C PHE A 340 13.24 -7.19 -8.64
N ASP A 341 12.76 -7.66 -7.48
CA ASP A 341 12.13 -8.99 -7.36
C ASP A 341 10.72 -9.01 -7.96
N ARG A 342 10.02 -7.87 -7.93
CA ARG A 342 8.65 -7.73 -8.41
C ARG A 342 8.41 -6.33 -8.97
N LYS A 343 7.76 -6.27 -10.14
CA LYS A 343 7.22 -5.04 -10.70
C LYS A 343 5.70 -5.07 -10.56
N GLN A 344 5.13 -3.97 -10.09
CA GLN A 344 3.70 -3.76 -10.06
C GLN A 344 3.35 -2.58 -10.95
N VAL A 345 2.34 -2.78 -11.80
CA VAL A 345 1.84 -1.73 -12.67
C VAL A 345 0.44 -1.37 -12.19
N GLY A 346 0.27 -0.12 -11.81
CA GLY A 346 -1.02 0.45 -11.43
C GLY A 346 -1.72 1.01 -12.66
N ARG A 347 -2.86 0.41 -13.01
CA ARG A 347 -3.65 0.81 -14.17
C ARG A 347 -4.97 1.43 -13.75
N ASP A 348 -5.39 2.44 -14.52
CA ASP A 348 -6.77 2.92 -14.54
C ASP A 348 -7.31 2.63 -15.93
N ASP A 349 -8.17 1.64 -16.03
CA ASP A 349 -8.54 0.94 -17.27
C ASP A 349 -7.36 0.20 -17.91
N GLU A 350 -6.92 0.64 -19.09
CA GLU A 350 -5.80 0.08 -19.85
C GLU A 350 -4.53 0.95 -19.73
N GLU A 351 -4.66 2.15 -19.17
CA GLU A 351 -3.55 3.11 -19.07
C GLU A 351 -2.74 2.91 -17.79
N GLU A 352 -1.43 2.87 -17.97
CA GLU A 352 -0.50 2.81 -16.86
C GLU A 352 -0.38 4.18 -16.18
N MET A 353 -0.81 4.27 -14.92
CA MET A 353 -0.79 5.47 -14.10
C MET A 353 0.38 5.50 -13.12
N ALA A 354 0.87 4.32 -12.74
CA ALA A 354 1.97 4.19 -11.79
C ALA A 354 2.72 2.88 -12.02
N THR A 355 4.01 2.90 -11.76
CA THR A 355 4.85 1.69 -11.74
C THR A 355 5.59 1.62 -10.42
N ALA A 356 5.54 0.47 -9.75
CA ALA A 356 6.29 0.23 -8.52
C ALA A 356 7.20 -0.98 -8.69
N GLN A 357 8.45 -0.82 -8.29
CA GLN A 357 9.47 -1.87 -8.28
C GLN A 357 9.82 -2.20 -6.84
N GLU A 358 9.88 -3.47 -6.51
CA GLU A 358 10.15 -3.96 -5.16
C GLU A 358 11.34 -4.90 -5.16
N SER A 359 12.19 -4.77 -4.14
CA SER A 359 13.30 -5.69 -3.86
C SER A 359 13.39 -5.99 -2.38
N THR A 360 13.74 -7.22 -2.03
CA THR A 360 13.93 -7.68 -0.66
C THR A 360 15.26 -8.41 -0.55
N ARG A 361 16.06 -8.06 0.47
CA ARG A 361 17.33 -8.70 0.78
C ARG A 361 17.33 -9.14 2.22
N PHE A 362 17.85 -10.34 2.45
CA PHE A 362 18.17 -10.85 3.77
C PHE A 362 19.65 -10.55 4.02
N LEU A 363 19.96 -9.82 5.05
CA LEU A 363 21.29 -9.31 5.33
C LEU A 363 21.72 -9.72 6.74
N ASN A 364 23.00 -9.96 6.89
CA ASN A 364 23.61 -10.01 8.20
C ASN A 364 24.02 -8.60 8.64
N LEU A 365 24.21 -8.39 9.94
CA LEU A 365 24.59 -7.08 10.47
C LEU A 365 25.89 -6.54 9.83
N ASN A 366 26.81 -7.46 9.46
CA ASN A 366 28.09 -7.12 8.84
C ASN A 366 27.95 -6.65 7.37
N GLU A 367 26.84 -6.95 6.73
CA GLU A 367 26.54 -6.56 5.33
C GLU A 367 25.83 -5.21 5.23
N LEU A 368 25.44 -4.62 6.36
CA LEU A 368 24.91 -3.27 6.41
C LEU A 368 26.00 -2.23 6.08
N SER A 369 25.61 -1.16 5.41
CA SER A 369 26.47 0.00 5.24
C SER A 369 26.86 0.60 6.61
N GLU A 370 28.00 1.27 6.70
CA GLU A 370 28.40 1.94 7.95
C GLU A 370 27.33 2.92 8.44
N SER A 371 26.69 3.66 7.54
CA SER A 371 25.63 4.61 7.89
C SER A 371 24.37 3.91 8.43
N ASP A 372 24.00 2.74 7.91
CA ASP A 372 22.85 1.99 8.39
C ASP A 372 23.14 1.32 9.73
N ARG A 373 24.39 0.83 9.91
CA ARG A 373 24.84 0.26 11.17
C ARG A 373 24.85 1.32 12.27
N ALA A 374 25.46 2.49 12.02
CA ALA A 374 25.45 3.59 12.95
C ALA A 374 24.03 4.06 13.30
N TRP A 375 23.14 4.10 12.30
CA TRP A 375 21.72 4.42 12.52
C TRP A 375 21.04 3.37 13.42
N PHE A 376 21.27 2.07 13.18
CA PHE A 376 20.75 1.00 14.03
C PHE A 376 21.31 1.09 15.45
N GLU A 377 22.61 1.21 15.61
CA GLU A 377 23.28 1.28 16.92
C GLU A 377 22.81 2.48 17.75
N SER A 378 22.56 3.63 17.13
CA SER A 378 21.99 4.80 17.80
C SER A 378 20.53 4.61 18.25
N SER A 379 19.80 3.68 17.62
CA SER A 379 18.36 3.48 17.81
C SER A 379 18.01 2.27 18.66
N SER A 380 18.97 1.37 18.92
CA SER A 380 18.70 0.11 19.63
C SER A 380 19.81 -0.27 20.60
N PRO A 381 19.51 -0.37 21.89
CA PRO A 381 20.45 -0.86 22.91
C PRO A 381 20.58 -2.40 22.91
N LEU A 382 20.01 -3.11 21.94
CA LEU A 382 19.98 -4.57 21.92
C LEU A 382 21.37 -5.14 21.56
N GLY A 383 22.16 -5.48 22.56
CA GLY A 383 23.38 -6.26 22.43
C GLY A 383 23.16 -7.76 22.11
N VAL A 384 22.10 -8.08 21.35
CA VAL A 384 21.73 -9.45 20.96
C VAL A 384 21.97 -9.66 19.47
N PRO A 385 22.28 -10.88 19.02
CA PRO A 385 22.36 -11.21 17.60
C PRO A 385 21.05 -10.87 16.88
N VAL A 386 21.14 -10.34 15.66
CA VAL A 386 19.99 -9.87 14.89
C VAL A 386 20.02 -10.38 13.45
N ASP A 387 18.84 -10.62 12.89
CA ASP A 387 18.60 -10.86 11.46
C ASP A 387 18.04 -9.57 10.86
N VAL A 388 18.50 -9.18 9.66
CA VAL A 388 18.06 -7.96 9.00
C VAL A 388 17.38 -8.28 7.68
N ILE A 389 16.17 -7.74 7.48
CA ILE A 389 15.48 -7.79 6.19
C ILE A 389 15.37 -6.36 5.66
N SER A 390 16.02 -6.12 4.52
CA SER A 390 15.91 -4.87 3.78
C SER A 390 14.84 -5.00 2.71
N TYR A 391 13.77 -4.23 2.84
CA TYR A 391 12.74 -4.09 1.82
C TYR A 391 12.82 -2.72 1.18
N GLN A 392 12.87 -2.67 -0.13
CA GLN A 392 12.87 -1.44 -0.90
C GLN A 392 11.74 -1.43 -1.90
N ARG A 393 11.06 -0.30 -2.01
CA ARG A 393 10.03 -0.05 -2.99
C ARG A 393 10.26 1.31 -3.64
N THR A 394 10.34 1.33 -4.97
CA THR A 394 10.47 2.55 -5.77
C THR A 394 9.21 2.69 -6.62
N THR A 395 8.44 3.74 -6.41
CA THR A 395 7.21 4.03 -7.13
C THR A 395 7.43 5.24 -8.04
N VAL A 396 7.11 5.09 -9.31
CA VAL A 396 7.13 6.14 -10.33
C VAL A 396 5.69 6.41 -10.76
N LEU A 397 5.27 7.69 -10.71
CA LEU A 397 3.94 8.10 -11.15
C LEU A 397 4.02 8.72 -12.54
N HIS A 398 3.05 8.41 -13.38
CA HIS A 398 2.83 9.04 -14.68
C HIS A 398 1.83 10.20 -14.46
N ALA A 399 2.32 11.32 -13.92
CA ALA A 399 1.48 12.43 -13.48
C ALA A 399 0.80 13.16 -14.65
N ASP A 400 1.39 13.14 -15.85
CA ASP A 400 0.81 13.56 -17.11
C ASP A 400 -0.51 12.84 -17.38
N ARG A 401 -0.46 11.51 -17.44
CA ARG A 401 -1.63 10.65 -17.66
C ARG A 401 -2.68 10.75 -16.55
N LEU A 402 -2.20 10.86 -15.29
CA LEU A 402 -3.10 11.06 -14.16
C LEU A 402 -3.88 12.37 -14.26
N ARG A 403 -3.26 13.47 -14.73
CA ARG A 403 -3.93 14.76 -14.92
C ARG A 403 -4.90 14.75 -16.11
N GLU A 404 -4.54 14.10 -17.21
CA GLU A 404 -5.40 13.98 -18.38
C GLU A 404 -6.63 13.12 -18.08
N GLY A 405 -6.43 11.96 -17.46
CA GLY A 405 -7.53 11.05 -17.11
C GLY A 405 -8.34 11.48 -15.89
N GLN A 406 -7.73 12.27 -14.99
CA GLN A 406 -8.29 12.59 -13.67
C GLN A 406 -7.80 13.96 -13.16
N PRO A 407 -8.26 15.07 -13.76
CA PRO A 407 -7.79 16.41 -13.43
C PRO A 407 -7.96 16.79 -11.95
N ASP A 408 -8.90 16.14 -11.27
CA ASP A 408 -9.25 16.37 -9.87
C ASP A 408 -8.41 15.58 -8.86
N ILE A 409 -7.29 14.96 -9.25
CA ILE A 409 -6.44 14.21 -8.33
C ILE A 409 -5.33 15.11 -7.78
N ALA A 410 -5.31 15.30 -6.46
CA ALA A 410 -4.31 16.10 -5.76
C ALA A 410 -3.07 15.29 -5.36
N GLY A 411 -3.21 13.98 -5.19
CA GLY A 411 -2.13 13.15 -4.68
C GLY A 411 -2.42 11.65 -4.75
N LEU A 412 -1.48 10.89 -4.17
CA LEU A 412 -1.56 9.44 -4.09
C LEU A 412 -1.13 8.99 -2.69
N THR A 413 -1.84 8.02 -2.13
CA THR A 413 -1.36 7.25 -0.97
C THR A 413 -0.91 5.89 -1.42
N GLU A 414 0.31 5.58 -1.10
CA GLU A 414 0.84 4.23 -1.13
C GLU A 414 0.57 3.55 0.22
N ILE A 415 -0.02 2.38 0.18
CA ILE A 415 -0.32 1.59 1.37
C ILE A 415 0.37 0.25 1.21
N VAL A 416 1.31 -0.05 2.11
CA VAL A 416 2.02 -1.32 2.15
C VAL A 416 1.68 -2.04 3.44
N ARG A 417 1.21 -3.28 3.35
CA ARG A 417 0.83 -4.12 4.49
C ARG A 417 1.66 -5.37 4.53
N PHE A 418 2.27 -5.60 5.67
CA PHE A 418 3.01 -6.82 5.99
C PHE A 418 2.16 -7.69 6.92
N ALA A 419 1.81 -8.90 6.50
CA ALA A 419 1.19 -9.86 7.39
C ALA A 419 2.26 -10.46 8.32
N LEU A 420 2.01 -10.41 9.63
CA LEU A 420 2.98 -10.84 10.65
C LEU A 420 3.01 -12.35 10.84
N ARG A 421 2.14 -13.11 10.18
CA ARG A 421 2.05 -14.57 10.35
C ARG A 421 3.42 -15.29 10.29
N PRO A 422 4.32 -14.97 9.34
CA PRO A 422 5.66 -15.60 9.33
C PRO A 422 6.49 -15.28 10.57
N TRP A 423 6.32 -14.09 11.14
CA TRP A 423 7.08 -13.65 12.33
C TRP A 423 6.64 -14.38 13.60
N LEU A 424 5.35 -14.75 13.66
CA LEU A 424 4.74 -15.37 14.84
C LEU A 424 5.02 -16.88 14.93
N THR A 425 5.49 -17.50 13.86
CA THR A 425 5.64 -18.97 13.77
C THR A 425 6.73 -19.52 14.70
N HIS A 426 7.74 -18.70 14.98
CA HIS A 426 8.90 -19.09 15.79
C HIS A 426 8.93 -18.42 17.17
N MET A 427 7.81 -17.80 17.57
CA MET A 427 7.71 -17.20 18.89
C MET A 427 7.37 -18.25 19.94
N ASP A 428 8.06 -18.16 21.07
CA ASP A 428 7.79 -19.00 22.23
C ASP A 428 6.45 -18.64 22.90
N ASN A 429 6.08 -19.43 23.91
CA ASN A 429 4.86 -19.27 24.68
C ASN A 429 4.64 -17.81 25.13
N LEU A 430 3.41 -17.34 24.96
CA LEU A 430 2.99 -15.97 25.20
C LEU A 430 3.30 -15.46 26.62
N ARG A 431 3.16 -16.34 27.61
CA ARG A 431 3.37 -16.02 29.03
C ARG A 431 4.38 -16.95 29.65
N GLN A 432 5.32 -16.35 30.37
CA GLN A 432 6.32 -17.10 31.13
C GLN A 432 6.23 -16.71 32.61
N PRO A 433 6.32 -17.67 33.53
CA PRO A 433 6.39 -17.35 34.95
C PRO A 433 7.71 -16.65 35.29
N ILE A 434 7.62 -15.55 36.02
CA ILE A 434 8.76 -14.85 36.61
C ILE A 434 8.62 -14.91 38.12
N TRP A 435 9.69 -15.28 38.78
CA TRP A 435 9.77 -15.26 40.23
C TRP A 435 10.45 -13.95 40.65
N HIS A 436 9.84 -13.22 41.54
CA HIS A 436 10.41 -11.99 42.10
C HIS A 436 10.06 -11.89 43.58
N ARG A 437 10.80 -11.04 44.29
CA ARG A 437 10.56 -10.77 45.69
C ARG A 437 9.70 -9.54 45.79
N GLU A 438 8.60 -9.63 46.53
CA GLU A 438 7.74 -8.53 46.88
C GLU A 438 8.02 -8.18 48.35
N ASP A 439 8.16 -6.87 48.69
CA ASP A 439 8.41 -6.32 50.02
C ASP A 439 9.36 -7.14 50.94
N SER A 440 10.60 -7.34 50.51
CA SER A 440 11.75 -7.88 51.28
C SER A 440 11.71 -9.34 51.75
N SER A 441 10.58 -10.06 51.76
CA SER A 441 10.52 -11.43 52.30
C SER A 441 9.68 -12.42 51.53
N GLU A 442 8.68 -12.02 50.76
CA GLU A 442 7.78 -12.92 50.07
C GLU A 442 8.21 -13.16 48.64
N ILE A 443 8.35 -14.46 48.25
CA ILE A 443 8.66 -14.85 46.87
C ILE A 443 7.35 -15.08 46.13
N VAL A 444 7.09 -14.22 45.16
CA VAL A 444 5.86 -14.22 44.35
C VAL A 444 6.14 -14.71 42.94
N LYS A 445 5.22 -15.49 42.41
CA LYS A 445 5.23 -15.96 41.02
C LYS A 445 4.24 -15.16 40.17
N SER A 446 4.72 -14.28 39.34
CA SER A 446 3.91 -13.55 38.35
C SER A 446 4.03 -14.14 36.96
N LYS A 447 3.09 -13.83 36.06
CA LYS A 447 3.13 -14.23 34.64
C LYS A 447 3.43 -13.00 33.78
N ALA A 448 4.62 -12.93 33.23
CA ALA A 448 4.99 -11.86 32.29
C ALA A 448 4.63 -12.24 30.85
N LEU A 449 4.23 -11.21 30.10
CA LEU A 449 4.01 -11.32 28.65
C LEU A 449 5.36 -11.27 27.94
N ARG A 450 5.65 -12.31 27.12
CA ARG A 450 6.87 -12.32 26.30
C ARG A 450 6.66 -11.46 25.07
N MET A 451 7.45 -10.41 24.95
CA MET A 451 7.48 -9.52 23.80
C MET A 451 8.83 -9.56 23.11
N TYR A 452 8.80 -9.48 21.78
CA TYR A 452 9.97 -9.41 20.92
C TYR A 452 10.03 -8.01 20.35
N PRO A 453 11.04 -7.20 20.70
CA PRO A 453 11.25 -5.91 20.09
C PRO A 453 11.82 -6.09 18.68
N VAL A 454 11.17 -5.52 17.70
CA VAL A 454 11.65 -5.43 16.31
C VAL A 454 11.90 -3.97 16.00
N VAL A 455 13.12 -3.63 15.61
CA VAL A 455 13.46 -2.27 15.21
C VAL A 455 13.17 -2.11 13.72
N LEU A 456 12.50 -1.03 13.37
CA LEU A 456 12.14 -0.71 12.00
C LEU A 456 12.70 0.67 11.64
N LEU A 457 13.67 0.68 10.74
CA LEU A 457 14.28 1.88 10.21
C LEU A 457 13.68 2.14 8.82
N ILE A 458 13.06 3.31 8.61
CA ILE A 458 12.44 3.68 7.33
C ILE A 458 13.14 4.90 6.77
N GLU A 459 13.64 4.77 5.55
CA GLU A 459 14.18 5.86 4.76
C GLU A 459 13.24 6.16 3.58
N LEU A 460 12.79 7.40 3.50
CA LEU A 460 11.98 7.91 2.39
C LEU A 460 12.83 8.85 1.56
N SER A 461 13.07 8.48 0.30
CA SER A 461 13.80 9.32 -0.63
C SER A 461 12.85 9.87 -1.69
N ARG A 462 12.92 11.19 -1.88
CA ARG A 462 12.23 11.97 -2.92
C ARG A 462 13.28 12.74 -3.72
N PRO A 463 12.97 13.30 -4.88
CA PRO A 463 13.96 13.99 -5.72
C PRO A 463 14.77 15.12 -5.04
N LYS A 464 14.25 15.68 -3.95
CA LYS A 464 14.87 16.82 -3.24
C LYS A 464 15.13 16.55 -1.76
N GLU A 465 14.69 15.42 -1.23
CA GLU A 465 14.68 15.20 0.21
C GLU A 465 14.81 13.71 0.54
N THR A 466 15.54 13.41 1.60
CA THR A 466 15.58 12.08 2.21
C THR A 466 15.27 12.22 3.70
N LEU A 467 14.25 11.51 4.15
CA LEU A 467 13.77 11.50 5.54
C LEU A 467 14.02 10.13 6.15
N ARG A 468 14.45 10.10 7.41
CA ARG A 468 14.69 8.88 8.19
C ARG A 468 13.79 8.83 9.41
N PHE A 469 13.23 7.67 9.68
CA PHE A 469 12.31 7.41 10.79
C PHE A 469 12.66 6.10 11.44
N THR A 470 12.65 6.09 12.77
CA THR A 470 12.87 4.89 13.57
C THR A 470 11.60 4.55 14.34
N TYR A 471 11.23 3.27 14.32
CA TYR A 471 10.11 2.74 15.08
C TYR A 471 10.55 1.49 15.83
N GLN A 472 10.01 1.32 17.02
CA GLN A 472 10.08 0.07 17.78
C GLN A 472 8.72 -0.61 17.71
N LEU A 473 8.74 -1.86 17.25
CA LEU A 473 7.56 -2.71 17.17
C LEU A 473 7.62 -3.73 18.31
N HIS A 474 6.61 -3.77 19.14
CA HIS A 474 6.47 -4.77 20.19
C HIS A 474 5.58 -5.90 19.69
N VAL A 475 6.17 -7.05 19.42
CA VAL A 475 5.48 -8.20 18.82
C VAL A 475 5.41 -9.35 19.81
N SER A 476 4.24 -9.91 20.02
CA SER A 476 4.00 -11.11 20.82
C SER A 476 3.44 -12.24 19.95
N GLN A 477 3.29 -13.42 20.49
CA GLN A 477 2.60 -14.52 19.79
C GLN A 477 1.16 -14.17 19.36
N ARG A 478 0.52 -13.16 19.97
CA ARG A 478 -0.81 -12.65 19.57
C ARG A 478 -0.76 -11.73 18.36
N GLY A 479 0.40 -11.16 18.08
CA GLY A 479 0.62 -10.19 17.00
C GLY A 479 1.33 -8.93 17.48
N LEU A 480 1.06 -7.82 16.80
CA LEU A 480 1.61 -6.50 17.08
C LEU A 480 0.84 -5.86 18.23
N GLU A 481 1.51 -5.66 19.36
CA GLU A 481 0.92 -5.08 20.57
C GLU A 481 1.07 -3.54 20.58
N ALA A 482 2.25 -3.04 20.17
CA ALA A 482 2.51 -1.59 20.10
C ALA A 482 3.43 -1.24 18.93
N VAL A 483 3.30 0.01 18.45
CA VAL A 483 4.19 0.66 17.48
C VAL A 483 4.58 2.00 18.07
N GLU A 484 5.83 2.17 18.39
CA GLU A 484 6.37 3.39 19.00
C GLU A 484 7.36 4.03 18.04
N ARG A 485 7.30 5.36 17.89
CA ARG A 485 8.31 6.12 17.15
C ARG A 485 9.36 6.59 18.14
N ILE A 486 10.61 6.27 17.84
CA ILE A 486 11.78 6.65 18.64
C ILE A 486 12.41 7.91 18.08
#